data_07fbde90d2de12f0121858f5933bb185
#
_entry.id   07fbde90d2de12f0121858f5933bb185
#
_cell.length_a   1.000
_cell.length_b   1.000
_cell.length_c   1.000
_cell.angle_alpha   90.00
_cell.angle_beta   90.00
_cell.angle_gamma   90.00
#
_symmetry.space_group_name_H-M   'P 1'
#
loop_
_entity.id
_entity.type
_entity.pdbx_description
1 polymer ?
#
loop_
_entity_poly.entity_id
_entity_poly.type
_entity_poly.pdbx_seq_one_letter_code
_entity_poly.pdbx_strand_id
1 'polypeptide(L)'
;CATRSTNLVRIYGGGDADQLPARGELGADTRDLVESGRVPLVAGFAILAIREDDGRLLVDGETTEGPRTIGPVDRIVAATGQRPDLSLTRELRLDLDPWLESTKALGPLIDPNEHSCGSVPPHGHRELAHLEPGFYTVGIKSYGRAPTFLLLTGYEQVRSVAAALAGDMVAADNIHLVLPETGVCVTDFDVGGSGSGCCGGPAPAGIDVCCVADAVAKEEGKKGCGCGVAA
;
A
#
# COMPACT_ATOMS: atom_id res chain seq x y z
N CYS A 1 10.93 -3.08 -18.07
CA CYS A 1 9.91 -2.84 -17.04
C CYS A 1 8.79 -1.98 -17.62
N ALA A 2 7.54 -2.24 -17.23
CA ALA A 2 6.40 -1.41 -17.62
C ALA A 2 5.59 -1.06 -16.37
N THR A 3 5.08 0.16 -16.30
CA THR A 3 4.23 0.62 -15.20
C THR A 3 3.07 1.45 -15.73
N ARG A 4 1.90 1.30 -15.10
CA ARG A 4 0.73 2.11 -15.40
C ARG A 4 0.88 3.55 -14.92
N SER A 5 1.57 3.77 -13.79
CA SER A 5 1.82 5.10 -13.27
C SER A 5 2.91 5.82 -14.07
N THR A 6 2.74 7.11 -14.26
CA THR A 6 3.78 8.03 -14.74
C THR A 6 4.63 8.56 -13.59
N ASN A 7 4.13 8.47 -12.35
CA ASN A 7 4.86 8.84 -11.15
C ASN A 7 5.81 7.73 -10.72
N LEU A 8 7.11 7.92 -10.96
CA LEU A 8 8.16 6.94 -10.70
C LEU A 8 8.59 6.89 -9.21
N VAL A 9 8.26 7.88 -8.42
CA VAL A 9 8.59 7.91 -6.98
C VAL A 9 8.06 6.67 -6.27
N ARG A 10 6.87 6.20 -6.64
CA ARG A 10 6.28 4.97 -6.08
C ARG A 10 7.03 3.70 -6.44
N ILE A 11 7.75 3.69 -7.55
CA ILE A 11 8.55 2.54 -7.98
C ILE A 11 9.84 2.48 -7.18
N TYR A 12 10.45 3.64 -6.94
CA TYR A 12 11.75 3.74 -6.27
C TYR A 12 11.63 3.79 -4.73
N GLY A 13 10.41 4.06 -4.20
CA GLY A 13 10.18 4.12 -2.76
C GLY A 13 10.81 5.32 -2.08
N GLY A 14 10.90 5.26 -0.75
CA GLY A 14 11.34 6.36 0.10
C GLY A 14 12.85 6.59 0.16
N GLY A 15 13.67 5.72 -0.44
CA GLY A 15 15.13 5.81 -0.36
C GLY A 15 15.63 5.86 1.09
N ASP A 16 16.46 6.85 1.41
CA ASP A 16 17.05 7.02 2.75
C ASP A 16 16.03 7.40 3.84
N ALA A 17 14.84 7.89 3.45
CA ALA A 17 13.75 8.19 4.36
C ALA A 17 12.92 6.95 4.75
N ASP A 18 13.18 5.79 4.12
CA ASP A 18 12.52 4.54 4.45
C ASP A 18 13.15 3.91 5.70
N GLN A 19 12.38 3.75 6.79
CA GLN A 19 12.86 3.09 8.00
C GLN A 19 13.09 1.58 7.82
N LEU A 20 12.75 1.01 6.65
CA LEU A 20 13.13 -0.33 6.25
C LEU A 20 14.32 -0.27 5.28
N PRO A 21 15.59 -0.32 5.76
CA PRO A 21 16.77 -0.04 4.94
C PRO A 21 16.86 -0.90 3.68
N ALA A 22 16.56 -2.21 3.80
CA ALA A 22 16.58 -3.13 2.67
C ALA A 22 15.57 -2.75 1.56
N ARG A 23 14.46 -2.09 1.91
CA ARG A 23 13.48 -1.61 0.93
C ARG A 23 13.96 -0.33 0.26
N GLY A 24 14.57 0.58 1.03
CA GLY A 24 15.21 1.79 0.49
C GLY A 24 16.32 1.44 -0.50
N GLU A 25 17.18 0.49 -0.15
CA GLU A 25 18.25 -0.02 -1.00
C GLU A 25 17.72 -0.62 -2.30
N LEU A 26 16.70 -1.49 -2.23
CA LEU A 26 16.05 -2.04 -3.44
C LEU A 26 15.48 -0.97 -4.36
N GLY A 27 14.95 0.11 -3.79
CA GLY A 27 14.46 1.25 -4.55
C GLY A 27 15.58 1.99 -5.26
N ALA A 28 16.69 2.24 -4.58
CA ALA A 28 17.89 2.87 -5.14
C ALA A 28 18.48 2.02 -6.28
N ASP A 29 18.66 0.72 -6.06
CA ASP A 29 19.13 -0.23 -7.07
C ASP A 29 18.22 -0.25 -8.32
N THR A 30 16.91 -0.22 -8.10
CA THR A 30 15.94 -0.17 -9.20
C THR A 30 16.09 1.12 -10.00
N ARG A 31 16.29 2.25 -9.33
CA ARG A 31 16.53 3.55 -9.98
C ARG A 31 17.79 3.49 -10.83
N ASP A 32 18.89 3.00 -10.27
CA ASP A 32 20.19 2.90 -10.98
C ASP A 32 20.07 2.01 -12.22
N LEU A 33 19.35 0.91 -12.13
CA LEU A 33 19.10 0.01 -13.25
C LEU A 33 18.33 0.69 -14.39
N VAL A 34 17.36 1.54 -14.05
CA VAL A 34 16.56 2.26 -15.02
C VAL A 34 17.34 3.46 -15.60
N GLU A 35 17.98 4.28 -14.77
CA GLU A 35 18.72 5.47 -15.19
C GLU A 35 19.97 5.12 -16.01
N SER A 36 20.62 3.99 -15.71
CA SER A 36 21.74 3.47 -16.51
C SER A 36 21.29 2.84 -17.84
N GLY A 37 19.98 2.70 -18.08
CA GLY A 37 19.44 2.06 -19.27
C GLY A 37 19.57 0.53 -19.32
N ARG A 38 20.06 -0.09 -18.25
CA ARG A 38 20.14 -1.57 -18.14
C ARG A 38 18.75 -2.21 -18.13
N VAL A 39 17.76 -1.53 -17.55
CA VAL A 39 16.36 -1.93 -17.55
C VAL A 39 15.54 -0.83 -18.23
N PRO A 40 15.14 -1.02 -19.50
CA PRO A 40 14.24 -0.06 -20.15
C PRO A 40 12.92 0.05 -19.39
N LEU A 41 12.48 1.29 -19.12
CA LEU A 41 11.21 1.56 -18.44
C LEU A 41 10.22 2.19 -19.42
N VAL A 42 9.00 1.64 -19.41
CA VAL A 42 7.83 2.21 -20.12
C VAL A 42 6.83 2.65 -19.06
N ALA A 43 6.75 3.93 -18.79
CA ALA A 43 5.79 4.53 -17.86
C ALA A 43 4.46 4.85 -18.58
N GLY A 44 3.37 4.97 -17.82
CA GLY A 44 2.06 5.29 -18.38
C GLY A 44 1.48 4.19 -19.28
N PHE A 45 1.91 2.94 -19.14
CA PHE A 45 1.53 1.84 -20.01
C PHE A 45 0.37 1.03 -19.43
N ALA A 46 -0.80 1.14 -20.03
CA ALA A 46 -1.97 0.34 -19.69
C ALA A 46 -1.99 -0.94 -20.55
N ILE A 47 -1.83 -2.10 -19.92
CA ILE A 47 -1.85 -3.39 -20.61
C ILE A 47 -3.27 -3.69 -21.07
N LEU A 48 -3.46 -4.05 -22.35
CA LEU A 48 -4.72 -4.43 -22.96
C LEU A 48 -4.77 -5.92 -23.27
N ALA A 49 -3.67 -6.50 -23.80
CA ALA A 49 -3.60 -7.90 -24.17
C ALA A 49 -2.19 -8.46 -24.05
N ILE A 50 -2.11 -9.77 -23.89
CA ILE A 50 -0.88 -10.54 -24.04
C ILE A 50 -1.14 -11.56 -25.13
N ARG A 51 -0.25 -11.64 -26.10
CA ARG A 51 -0.35 -12.62 -27.20
C ARG A 51 0.99 -13.33 -27.40
N GLU A 52 0.91 -14.52 -27.92
CA GLU A 52 2.08 -15.32 -28.34
C GLU A 52 2.38 -15.07 -29.81
N ASP A 53 3.64 -14.94 -30.14
CA ASP A 53 4.16 -14.79 -31.48
C ASP A 53 5.49 -15.54 -31.59
N ASP A 54 5.52 -16.59 -32.40
CA ASP A 54 6.69 -17.47 -32.60
C ASP A 54 7.33 -17.98 -31.29
N GLY A 55 6.47 -18.43 -30.36
CA GLY A 55 6.90 -18.98 -29.05
C GLY A 55 7.38 -17.92 -28.03
N ARG A 56 7.24 -16.64 -28.35
CA ARG A 56 7.57 -15.52 -27.46
C ARG A 56 6.33 -14.67 -27.19
N LEU A 57 6.39 -13.87 -26.14
CA LEU A 57 5.26 -13.08 -25.68
C LEU A 57 5.38 -11.63 -26.12
N LEU A 58 4.27 -11.08 -26.58
CA LEU A 58 4.08 -9.67 -26.89
C LEU A 58 3.03 -9.10 -25.94
N VAL A 59 3.29 -7.93 -25.39
CA VAL A 59 2.36 -7.21 -24.52
C VAL A 59 1.88 -5.98 -25.24
N ASP A 60 0.62 -5.99 -25.64
CA ASP A 60 -0.04 -4.87 -26.29
C ASP A 60 -0.70 -3.99 -25.23
N GLY A 61 -0.55 -2.70 -25.36
CA GLY A 61 -1.10 -1.74 -24.43
C GLY A 61 -1.20 -0.35 -25.03
N GLU A 62 -1.56 0.59 -24.19
CA GLU A 62 -1.79 1.98 -24.55
C GLU A 62 -1.00 2.88 -23.61
N THR A 63 -0.42 3.93 -24.20
CA THR A 63 0.23 5.03 -23.48
C THR A 63 -0.49 6.33 -23.80
N THR A 64 -0.10 7.44 -23.16
CA THR A 64 -0.58 8.78 -23.51
C THR A 64 -0.24 9.19 -24.95
N GLU A 65 0.76 8.54 -25.57
CA GLU A 65 1.19 8.78 -26.94
C GLU A 65 0.48 7.86 -27.96
N GLY A 66 -0.35 6.92 -27.48
CA GLY A 66 -1.11 5.97 -28.27
C GLY A 66 -0.73 4.51 -28.05
N PRO A 67 -1.22 3.61 -28.91
CA PRO A 67 -0.97 2.18 -28.81
C PRO A 67 0.52 1.85 -28.88
N ARG A 68 0.96 0.90 -28.04
CA ARG A 68 2.34 0.44 -27.99
C ARG A 68 2.40 -1.05 -27.70
N THR A 69 3.35 -1.74 -28.33
CA THR A 69 3.65 -3.16 -28.05
C THR A 69 5.04 -3.26 -27.41
N ILE A 70 5.13 -4.04 -26.33
CA ILE A 70 6.39 -4.40 -25.67
C ILE A 70 6.70 -5.86 -26.00
N GLY A 71 7.92 -6.13 -26.35
CA GLY A 71 8.39 -7.48 -26.68
C GLY A 71 9.08 -7.55 -28.04
N PRO A 72 9.38 -8.77 -28.53
CA PRO A 72 9.06 -10.04 -27.92
C PRO A 72 9.89 -10.36 -26.68
N VAL A 73 9.27 -10.94 -25.64
CA VAL A 73 9.91 -11.36 -24.40
C VAL A 73 9.69 -12.86 -24.15
N ASP A 74 10.59 -13.48 -23.42
CA ASP A 74 10.51 -14.92 -23.13
C ASP A 74 9.62 -15.18 -21.90
N ARG A 75 9.54 -14.21 -20.98
CA ARG A 75 8.78 -14.33 -19.72
C ARG A 75 8.21 -12.98 -19.29
N ILE A 76 7.06 -13.02 -18.63
CA ILE A 76 6.42 -11.86 -17.99
C ILE A 76 6.34 -12.13 -16.50
N VAL A 77 6.78 -11.16 -15.69
CA VAL A 77 6.58 -11.13 -14.25
C VAL A 77 5.53 -10.06 -13.95
N ALA A 78 4.34 -10.49 -13.48
CA ALA A 78 3.26 -9.58 -13.13
C ALA A 78 3.32 -9.23 -11.64
N ALA A 79 3.56 -7.95 -11.34
CA ALA A 79 3.56 -7.39 -9.99
C ALA A 79 2.55 -6.23 -9.90
N THR A 80 1.31 -6.49 -10.33
CA THR A 80 0.27 -5.48 -10.57
C THR A 80 -0.70 -5.28 -9.40
N GLY A 81 -0.35 -5.77 -8.22
CA GLY A 81 -1.20 -5.81 -7.05
C GLY A 81 -1.93 -7.15 -6.91
N GLN A 82 -2.66 -7.29 -5.82
CA GLN A 82 -3.33 -8.54 -5.45
C GLN A 82 -4.81 -8.28 -5.19
N ARG A 83 -5.62 -9.33 -5.34
CA ARG A 83 -6.99 -9.43 -4.83
C ARG A 83 -7.10 -10.67 -3.96
N PRO A 84 -7.86 -10.64 -2.88
CA PRO A 84 -8.06 -11.84 -2.06
C PRO A 84 -8.87 -12.87 -2.86
N ASP A 85 -8.43 -14.11 -2.85
CA ASP A 85 -9.29 -15.22 -3.27
C ASP A 85 -10.17 -15.64 -2.09
N LEU A 86 -11.46 -15.32 -2.19
CA LEU A 86 -12.48 -15.60 -1.18
C LEU A 86 -13.35 -16.80 -1.55
N SER A 87 -13.00 -17.55 -2.59
CA SER A 87 -13.80 -18.68 -3.08
C SER A 87 -14.04 -19.75 -2.02
N LEU A 88 -13.05 -20.00 -1.14
CA LEU A 88 -13.15 -20.97 -0.04
C LEU A 88 -14.19 -20.57 1.02
N THR A 89 -14.41 -19.27 1.20
CA THR A 89 -15.25 -18.72 2.28
C THR A 89 -16.56 -18.14 1.78
N ARG A 90 -16.92 -18.36 0.52
CA ARG A 90 -18.11 -17.77 -0.12
C ARG A 90 -19.44 -18.21 0.48
N GLU A 91 -19.47 -19.35 1.20
CA GLU A 91 -20.67 -19.86 1.89
C GLU A 91 -20.85 -19.21 3.28
N LEU A 92 -19.87 -18.46 3.76
CA LEU A 92 -19.93 -17.78 5.05
C LEU A 92 -20.50 -16.38 4.89
N ARG A 93 -21.07 -15.84 5.97
CA ARG A 93 -21.59 -14.46 6.01
C ARG A 93 -20.44 -13.48 6.23
N LEU A 94 -19.69 -13.19 5.14
CA LEU A 94 -18.62 -12.22 5.16
C LEU A 94 -19.20 -10.80 5.20
N ASP A 95 -18.53 -9.91 5.93
CA ASP A 95 -18.75 -8.46 5.90
C ASP A 95 -17.51 -7.81 5.31
N LEU A 96 -17.59 -7.42 4.04
CA LEU A 96 -16.47 -6.92 3.26
C LEU A 96 -16.71 -5.47 2.84
N ASP A 97 -15.63 -4.70 2.80
CA ASP A 97 -15.61 -3.43 2.12
C ASP A 97 -15.73 -3.67 0.60
N PRO A 98 -16.69 -3.05 -0.08
CA PRO A 98 -16.99 -3.36 -1.49
C PRO A 98 -15.88 -2.91 -2.45
N TRP A 99 -15.03 -1.96 -2.06
CA TRP A 99 -13.96 -1.45 -2.91
C TRP A 99 -12.62 -2.12 -2.62
N LEU A 100 -12.25 -2.21 -1.34
CA LEU A 100 -10.99 -2.84 -0.93
C LEU A 100 -11.06 -4.37 -0.91
N GLU A 101 -12.24 -4.96 -0.77
CA GLU A 101 -12.41 -6.40 -0.54
C GLU A 101 -11.70 -6.86 0.76
N SER A 102 -11.45 -5.92 1.66
CA SER A 102 -10.97 -6.15 3.03
C SER A 102 -12.15 -6.45 3.96
N THR A 103 -11.85 -6.81 5.21
CA THR A 103 -12.88 -6.77 6.24
C THR A 103 -13.47 -5.36 6.32
N LYS A 104 -14.78 -5.23 6.41
CA LYS A 104 -15.47 -3.94 6.30
C LYS A 104 -15.07 -2.93 7.36
N ALA A 105 -14.98 -3.37 8.61
CA ALA A 105 -14.57 -2.50 9.71
C ALA A 105 -13.11 -2.05 9.60
N LEU A 106 -12.26 -2.84 8.95
CA LEU A 106 -10.87 -2.51 8.69
C LEU A 106 -10.70 -1.55 7.50
N GLY A 107 -11.60 -1.61 6.51
CA GLY A 107 -11.48 -0.84 5.26
C GLY A 107 -11.10 0.63 5.46
N PRO A 108 -11.83 1.42 6.26
CA PRO A 108 -11.51 2.84 6.48
C PRO A 108 -10.14 3.08 7.11
N LEU A 109 -9.64 2.13 7.91
CA LEU A 109 -8.36 2.25 8.61
C LEU A 109 -7.15 1.97 7.70
N ILE A 110 -7.37 1.35 6.55
CA ILE A 110 -6.31 0.91 5.63
C ILE A 110 -6.46 1.49 4.23
N ASP A 111 -7.41 2.42 4.04
CA ASP A 111 -7.63 3.05 2.74
C ASP A 111 -6.33 3.69 2.24
N PRO A 112 -5.78 3.24 1.11
CA PRO A 112 -4.52 3.74 0.58
C PRO A 112 -4.59 5.21 0.13
N ASN A 113 -5.78 5.81 0.03
CA ASN A 113 -5.93 7.24 -0.23
C ASN A 113 -5.75 8.09 1.03
N GLU A 114 -5.94 7.48 2.21
CA GLU A 114 -5.85 8.18 3.50
C GLU A 114 -4.65 7.73 4.32
N HIS A 115 -4.20 6.48 4.13
CA HIS A 115 -3.17 5.86 4.96
C HIS A 115 -2.01 5.29 4.13
N SER A 116 -0.78 5.51 4.63
CA SER A 116 0.43 4.80 4.18
C SER A 116 0.67 3.55 5.03
N CYS A 117 1.68 2.73 4.66
CA CYS A 117 2.04 1.55 5.47
C CYS A 117 2.42 1.89 6.92
N GLY A 118 2.96 3.08 7.17
CA GLY A 118 3.39 3.51 8.50
C GLY A 118 2.32 4.26 9.30
N SER A 119 1.23 4.71 8.67
CA SER A 119 0.19 5.51 9.30
C SER A 119 -1.11 4.77 9.56
N VAL A 120 -1.16 3.46 9.26
CA VAL A 120 -2.35 2.63 9.55
C VAL A 120 -2.58 2.58 11.06
N PRO A 121 -3.78 2.94 11.55
CA PRO A 121 -4.11 2.86 12.98
C PRO A 121 -4.00 1.44 13.52
N PRO A 122 -3.68 1.26 14.81
CA PRO A 122 -3.72 -0.02 15.47
C PRO A 122 -5.12 -0.67 15.35
N HIS A 123 -5.16 -1.94 14.97
CA HIS A 123 -6.39 -2.71 14.77
C HIS A 123 -6.18 -4.18 15.12
N GLY A 124 -7.24 -4.84 15.54
CA GLY A 124 -7.20 -6.21 16.03
C GLY A 124 -8.47 -7.00 15.74
N HIS A 125 -8.83 -7.90 16.64
CA HIS A 125 -9.91 -8.84 16.44
C HIS A 125 -11.25 -8.19 16.08
N ARG A 126 -11.54 -6.97 16.54
CA ARG A 126 -12.81 -6.28 16.28
C ARG A 126 -12.96 -5.90 14.82
N GLU A 127 -11.91 -5.36 14.24
CA GLU A 127 -11.86 -4.92 12.83
C GLU A 127 -11.71 -6.10 11.88
N LEU A 128 -11.29 -7.27 12.37
CA LEU A 128 -11.06 -8.48 11.58
C LEU A 128 -12.23 -9.44 11.58
N ALA A 129 -13.24 -9.21 12.44
CA ALA A 129 -14.42 -10.03 12.54
C ALA A 129 -15.37 -9.86 11.35
N HIS A 130 -16.09 -10.93 11.04
CA HIS A 130 -17.17 -10.94 10.07
C HIS A 130 -18.53 -11.14 10.75
N LEU A 131 -19.61 -11.10 9.96
CA LEU A 131 -20.96 -11.40 10.45
C LEU A 131 -21.10 -12.89 10.87
N GLU A 132 -20.24 -13.75 10.33
CA GLU A 132 -20.15 -15.15 10.76
C GLU A 132 -19.49 -15.23 12.12
N PRO A 133 -20.20 -15.75 13.18
CA PRO A 133 -19.64 -15.80 14.53
C PRO A 133 -18.36 -16.62 14.61
N GLY A 134 -17.34 -16.08 15.26
CA GLY A 134 -16.05 -16.76 15.45
C GLY A 134 -15.19 -16.87 14.19
N PHE A 135 -15.58 -16.21 13.09
CA PHE A 135 -14.80 -16.18 11.86
C PHE A 135 -14.08 -14.84 11.70
N TYR A 136 -12.80 -14.91 11.41
CA TYR A 136 -11.90 -13.78 11.25
C TYR A 136 -11.04 -13.95 9.99
N THR A 137 -10.77 -12.86 9.30
CA THR A 137 -9.75 -12.87 8.24
C THR A 137 -8.51 -12.15 8.75
N VAL A 138 -7.35 -12.82 8.71
CA VAL A 138 -6.08 -12.30 9.20
C VAL A 138 -5.00 -12.29 8.11
N GLY A 139 -3.92 -11.58 8.36
CA GLY A 139 -2.80 -11.47 7.44
C GLY A 139 -3.14 -10.61 6.23
N ILE A 140 -2.36 -10.73 5.17
CA ILE A 140 -2.53 -9.92 3.96
C ILE A 140 -3.94 -10.03 3.36
N LYS A 141 -4.62 -11.14 3.54
CA LYS A 141 -5.98 -11.36 3.04
C LYS A 141 -6.99 -10.42 3.71
N SER A 142 -6.79 -10.04 4.98
CA SER A 142 -7.65 -9.08 5.68
C SER A 142 -7.62 -7.68 5.07
N TYR A 143 -6.50 -7.33 4.45
CA TYR A 143 -6.30 -6.04 3.77
C TYR A 143 -6.91 -5.99 2.37
N GLY A 144 -7.37 -7.13 1.84
CA GLY A 144 -7.98 -7.17 0.52
C GLY A 144 -7.02 -6.68 -0.56
N ARG A 145 -7.37 -5.58 -1.20
CA ARG A 145 -6.58 -4.93 -2.26
C ARG A 145 -5.66 -3.82 -1.75
N ALA A 146 -5.75 -3.46 -0.46
CA ALA A 146 -4.91 -2.40 0.10
C ALA A 146 -3.43 -2.83 0.13
N PRO A 147 -2.51 -2.02 -0.41
CA PRO A 147 -1.09 -2.38 -0.52
C PRO A 147 -0.30 -2.09 0.77
N THR A 148 -0.96 -1.57 1.81
CA THR A 148 -0.33 -1.04 3.03
C THR A 148 -0.01 -2.11 4.08
N PHE A 149 -0.18 -3.39 3.78
CA PHE A 149 0.07 -4.49 4.71
C PHE A 149 1.57 -4.68 4.99
N LEU A 150 1.90 -4.81 6.27
CA LEU A 150 3.21 -5.22 6.76
C LEU A 150 3.09 -6.53 7.54
N LEU A 151 4.14 -7.37 7.50
CA LEU A 151 4.14 -8.65 8.19
C LEU A 151 3.96 -8.50 9.71
N LEU A 152 4.52 -7.43 10.28
CA LEU A 152 4.35 -7.08 11.69
C LEU A 152 2.87 -6.90 12.06
N THR A 153 2.09 -6.26 11.19
CA THR A 153 0.62 -6.14 11.33
C THR A 153 -0.03 -7.51 11.41
N GLY A 154 0.38 -8.44 10.53
CA GLY A 154 -0.17 -9.81 10.53
C GLY A 154 0.09 -10.56 11.83
N TYR A 155 1.26 -10.40 12.44
CA TYR A 155 1.58 -11.02 13.72
C TYR A 155 0.67 -10.50 14.83
N GLU A 156 0.46 -9.18 14.89
CA GLU A 156 -0.41 -8.58 15.89
C GLU A 156 -1.89 -8.95 15.69
N GLN A 157 -2.35 -9.01 14.44
CA GLN A 157 -3.68 -9.50 14.10
C GLN A 157 -3.91 -10.92 14.66
N VAL A 158 -2.98 -11.84 14.40
CA VAL A 158 -3.07 -13.22 14.86
C VAL A 158 -3.05 -13.29 16.37
N ARG A 159 -2.18 -12.51 17.04
CA ARG A 159 -2.13 -12.45 18.50
C ARG A 159 -3.47 -12.01 19.10
N SER A 160 -4.04 -10.90 18.58
CA SER A 160 -5.32 -10.36 19.05
C SER A 160 -6.46 -11.33 18.83
N VAL A 161 -6.58 -11.92 17.65
CA VAL A 161 -7.63 -12.91 17.33
C VAL A 161 -7.48 -14.18 18.18
N ALA A 162 -6.26 -14.67 18.39
CA ALA A 162 -6.03 -15.85 19.23
C ALA A 162 -6.45 -15.59 20.69
N ALA A 163 -6.16 -14.40 21.23
CA ALA A 163 -6.62 -14.00 22.56
C ALA A 163 -8.15 -13.92 22.64
N ALA A 164 -8.80 -13.35 21.63
CA ALA A 164 -10.27 -13.28 21.57
C ALA A 164 -10.92 -14.67 21.53
N LEU A 165 -10.38 -15.58 20.72
CA LEU A 165 -10.86 -16.97 20.64
C LEU A 165 -10.64 -17.75 21.95
N ALA A 166 -9.59 -17.41 22.69
CA ALA A 166 -9.33 -17.98 24.02
C ALA A 166 -10.19 -17.35 25.13
N GLY A 167 -10.98 -16.31 24.83
CA GLY A 167 -11.81 -15.60 25.81
C GLY A 167 -11.07 -14.54 26.62
N ASP A 168 -9.79 -14.30 26.35
CA ASP A 168 -9.01 -13.21 26.97
C ASP A 168 -9.22 -11.91 26.21
N MET A 169 -10.35 -11.26 26.47
CA MET A 169 -10.74 -10.03 25.81
C MET A 169 -9.83 -8.85 26.16
N VAL A 170 -9.23 -8.87 27.36
CA VAL A 170 -8.29 -7.81 27.78
C VAL A 170 -7.03 -7.86 26.91
N ALA A 171 -6.46 -9.04 26.74
CA ALA A 171 -5.31 -9.21 25.84
C ALA A 171 -5.69 -8.98 24.37
N ALA A 172 -6.90 -9.37 23.96
CA ALA A 172 -7.38 -9.18 22.59
C ALA A 172 -7.51 -7.70 22.22
N ASP A 173 -8.03 -6.87 23.13
CA ASP A 173 -8.22 -5.44 22.93
C ASP A 173 -6.93 -4.62 23.10
N ASN A 174 -5.92 -5.19 23.75
CA ASN A 174 -4.62 -4.53 23.96
C ASN A 174 -3.74 -4.70 22.72
N ILE A 175 -3.88 -3.79 21.76
CA ILE A 175 -3.18 -3.84 20.47
C ILE A 175 -1.81 -3.18 20.56
N HIS A 176 -0.77 -3.93 20.19
CA HIS A 176 0.63 -3.50 20.20
C HIS A 176 1.16 -3.37 18.76
N LEU A 177 0.66 -2.39 18.02
CA LEU A 177 1.10 -2.14 16.65
C LEU A 177 1.83 -0.82 16.54
N VAL A 178 3.16 -0.90 16.40
CA VAL A 178 4.03 0.24 16.09
C VAL A 178 4.63 -0.03 14.72
N LEU A 179 4.22 0.73 13.73
CA LEU A 179 4.63 0.55 12.35
C LEU A 179 5.82 1.47 12.02
N PRO A 180 6.78 0.99 11.22
CA PRO A 180 7.90 1.81 10.74
C PRO A 180 7.39 2.86 9.74
N GLU A 181 7.94 4.05 9.79
CA GLU A 181 7.74 5.03 8.72
C GLU A 181 8.38 4.55 7.42
N THR A 182 7.68 4.71 6.32
CA THR A 182 8.10 4.12 5.04
C THR A 182 8.66 5.15 4.06
N GLY A 183 8.65 6.44 4.44
CA GLY A 183 9.14 7.54 3.61
C GLY A 183 8.38 7.72 2.28
N VAL A 184 7.35 6.92 2.04
CA VAL A 184 6.46 7.02 0.87
C VAL A 184 5.10 7.43 1.38
N CYS A 185 4.79 8.71 1.19
CA CYS A 185 3.46 9.21 1.44
C CYS A 185 2.56 8.96 0.24
N VAL A 186 1.38 8.45 0.54
CA VAL A 186 0.18 8.44 -0.26
C VAL A 186 0.29 7.92 -1.69
N THR A 187 -0.58 7.04 -1.95
CA THR A 187 -0.97 6.60 -3.26
C THR A 187 -1.88 7.63 -3.92
N ASP A 188 -1.35 8.70 -4.48
CA ASP A 188 -2.11 9.48 -5.42
C ASP A 188 -2.45 8.58 -6.62
N PHE A 189 -3.70 8.15 -6.68
CA PHE A 189 -4.26 7.70 -7.94
C PHE A 189 -4.38 8.94 -8.79
N ASP A 190 -3.46 9.09 -9.73
CA ASP A 190 -3.33 10.23 -10.63
C ASP A 190 -4.65 10.47 -11.37
N VAL A 191 -5.46 11.37 -10.83
CA VAL A 191 -6.49 12.10 -11.54
C VAL A 191 -5.98 13.52 -11.56
N GLY A 192 -5.06 13.80 -12.48
CA GLY A 192 -4.54 15.10 -12.84
C GLY A 192 -4.74 16.25 -11.85
N GLY A 193 -3.91 16.34 -10.81
CA GLY A 193 -3.96 17.45 -9.88
C GLY A 193 -2.79 17.37 -8.90
N SER A 194 -2.02 18.43 -8.80
CA SER A 194 -0.92 18.63 -7.87
C SER A 194 -1.39 18.48 -6.43
N GLY A 195 -1.26 17.29 -5.86
CA GLY A 195 -1.56 16.99 -4.46
C GLY A 195 -0.30 16.91 -3.62
N SER A 196 -0.17 17.79 -2.68
CA SER A 196 0.87 17.82 -1.66
C SER A 196 0.67 16.68 -0.67
N GLY A 197 1.58 15.72 -0.63
CA GLY A 197 1.58 14.63 0.33
C GLY A 197 1.84 15.10 1.76
N CYS A 198 1.02 14.65 2.68
CA CYS A 198 1.14 14.92 4.11
C CYS A 198 1.52 13.65 4.85
N CYS A 199 2.76 13.34 5.07
CA CYS A 199 3.16 12.39 6.12
C CYS A 199 4.68 12.36 6.33
N GLY A 200 5.15 13.05 7.36
CA GLY A 200 6.41 12.72 8.05
C GLY A 200 7.74 13.09 7.40
N GLY A 201 7.77 13.61 6.16
CA GLY A 201 8.97 14.19 5.55
C GLY A 201 9.06 15.69 5.75
N PRO A 202 10.22 16.34 5.52
CA PRO A 202 10.31 17.79 5.53
C PRO A 202 9.35 18.36 4.48
N ALA A 203 8.58 19.36 4.89
CA ALA A 203 7.61 20.00 4.02
C ALA A 203 8.29 20.58 2.78
N PRO A 204 7.74 20.43 1.57
CA PRO A 204 8.26 21.09 0.38
C PRO A 204 8.26 22.60 0.57
N ALA A 205 9.39 23.26 0.26
CA ALA A 205 9.49 24.71 0.40
C ALA A 205 8.45 25.40 -0.49
N GLY A 206 7.59 26.22 0.14
CA GLY A 206 6.63 27.08 -0.57
C GLY A 206 5.17 26.67 -0.48
N ILE A 207 4.81 25.67 0.32
CA ILE A 207 3.40 25.26 0.53
C ILE A 207 2.95 25.68 1.92
N ASP A 208 1.95 26.55 1.96
CA ASP A 208 1.34 27.07 3.20
C ASP A 208 0.25 26.09 3.66
N VAL A 209 0.64 24.99 4.28
CA VAL A 209 -0.26 23.92 4.69
C VAL A 209 0.14 23.34 6.06
N CYS A 210 -0.79 22.62 6.63
CA CYS A 210 -0.70 21.89 7.88
C CYS A 210 0.64 21.13 8.07
N CYS A 211 1.26 20.66 7.01
CA CYS A 211 2.55 19.97 7.02
C CYS A 211 3.74 20.86 7.39
N VAL A 212 3.71 22.15 7.04
CA VAL A 212 4.75 23.10 7.45
C VAL A 212 4.66 23.32 8.97
N ALA A 213 3.45 23.49 9.48
CA ALA A 213 3.23 23.63 10.91
C ALA A 213 3.60 22.37 11.70
N ASP A 214 3.39 21.18 11.13
CA ASP A 214 3.77 19.90 11.72
C ASP A 214 5.30 19.72 11.74
N ALA A 215 5.98 20.06 10.65
CA ALA A 215 7.43 20.00 10.57
C ALA A 215 8.10 20.95 11.59
N VAL A 216 7.65 22.18 11.66
CA VAL A 216 8.13 23.18 12.63
C VAL A 216 7.88 22.72 14.07
N ALA A 217 6.70 22.18 14.36
CA ALA A 217 6.38 21.68 15.70
C ALA A 217 7.28 20.51 16.11
N LYS A 218 7.63 19.61 15.17
CA LYS A 218 8.54 18.50 15.41
C LYS A 218 9.98 18.95 15.61
N GLU A 219 10.46 19.92 14.86
CA GLU A 219 11.78 20.55 15.07
C GLU A 219 11.89 21.22 16.44
N GLU A 220 10.79 21.79 16.94
CA GLU A 220 10.70 22.40 18.28
C GLU A 220 10.45 21.37 19.40
N GLY A 221 10.44 20.06 19.11
CA GLY A 221 10.17 19.01 20.08
C GLY A 221 8.73 18.96 20.60
N LYS A 222 7.78 19.61 19.90
CA LYS A 222 6.35 19.59 20.21
C LYS A 222 5.64 18.47 19.46
N LYS A 223 4.48 18.03 19.97
CA LYS A 223 3.59 17.15 19.19
C LYS A 223 3.11 17.90 17.95
N GLY A 224 3.25 17.29 16.79
CA GLY A 224 2.80 17.82 15.51
C GLY A 224 1.31 18.16 15.50
N CYS A 225 0.82 18.76 14.42
CA CYS A 225 -0.53 19.30 14.28
C CYS A 225 -1.67 18.28 14.44
N GLY A 226 -1.35 17.00 14.64
CA GLY A 226 -2.34 15.95 14.92
C GLY A 226 -3.34 15.74 13.76
N CYS A 227 -2.90 15.83 12.52
CA CYS A 227 -3.72 15.44 11.37
C CYS A 227 -4.16 13.98 11.55
N GLY A 228 -5.28 13.75 12.21
CA GLY A 228 -5.77 12.42 12.56
C GLY A 228 -6.51 12.32 13.88
N VAL A 229 -6.60 13.41 14.66
CA VAL A 229 -7.43 13.43 15.87
C VAL A 229 -8.54 14.45 15.65
N ALA A 230 -9.66 13.98 15.09
CA ALA A 230 -10.92 14.69 15.25
C ALA A 230 -11.28 14.71 16.74
N ALA A 231 -11.55 15.88 17.27
CA ALA A 231 -12.08 16.10 18.62
C ALA A 231 -13.47 15.50 18.77
#